data_b6dfab5fca3e10f6ab793327150a32b4
#
_entry.id   b6dfab5fca3e10f6ab793327150a32b4
#
_cell.length_a   1.000
_cell.length_b   1.000
_cell.length_c   1.000
_cell.angle_alpha   90.00
_cell.angle_beta   90.00
_cell.angle_gamma   90.00
#
_symmetry.space_group_name_H-M   'P 1'
#
loop_
_entity.id
_entity.type
_entity.pdbx_description
1 polymer ?
#
loop_
_entity_poly.entity_id
_entity_poly.type
_entity_poly.pdbx_seq_one_letter_code
_entity_poly.pdbx_strand_id
1 'polypeptide(L)'
;MLPGLLAQGIPVIVVDDHSPAPALAILEQQVRDVRLDITVIRHTKNCGKGAAVQSGLKAALQAGYTHAVQVDADGQHNLGDVERLLAEAEAYPAAIICGEPQFDRSAPSLRYYARYITLALSWVESLSTQIRDAMCGFRVYPLTLIVPLCEKAHMGNRMDFDPEILVRAAWRGIELRFVPVNVVYPEDGRSHFRYLRDNILISWMHARLIVGLLLRLPVLLTRIWQKP
;
A
#
# COMPACT_ATOMS: atom_id res chain seq x y z
N MET A 1 -8.89 5.17 -15.43
CA MET A 1 -7.71 4.63 -14.74
C MET A 1 -7.15 3.39 -15.46
N LEU A 2 -7.92 2.30 -15.63
CA LEU A 2 -7.42 1.07 -16.26
C LEU A 2 -6.73 1.29 -17.63
N PRO A 3 -7.26 2.07 -18.57
CA PRO A 3 -6.56 2.36 -19.84
C PRO A 3 -5.18 3.03 -19.64
N GLY A 4 -5.05 3.90 -18.64
CA GLY A 4 -3.77 4.56 -18.35
C GLY A 4 -2.72 3.63 -17.76
N LEU A 5 -3.12 2.63 -16.95
CA LEU A 5 -2.22 1.59 -16.45
C LEU A 5 -1.75 0.68 -17.59
N LEU A 6 -2.67 0.31 -18.47
CA LEU A 6 -2.37 -0.54 -19.61
C LEU A 6 -1.43 0.13 -20.63
N ALA A 7 -1.50 1.46 -20.75
CA ALA A 7 -0.60 2.23 -21.60
C ALA A 7 0.86 2.17 -21.12
N GLN A 8 1.13 1.77 -19.88
CA GLN A 8 2.47 1.55 -19.34
C GLN A 8 3.13 0.24 -19.88
N GLY A 9 2.36 -0.61 -20.58
CA GLY A 9 2.88 -1.86 -21.15
C GLY A 9 3.24 -2.93 -20.12
N ILE A 10 2.77 -2.79 -18.86
CA ILE A 10 2.99 -3.77 -17.78
C ILE A 10 1.72 -4.60 -17.54
N PRO A 11 1.84 -5.89 -17.17
CA PRO A 11 0.69 -6.73 -16.80
C PRO A 11 -0.06 -6.16 -15.62
N VAL A 12 -1.41 -6.25 -15.65
CA VAL A 12 -2.28 -5.67 -14.63
C VAL A 12 -3.08 -6.76 -13.92
N ILE A 13 -3.02 -6.77 -12.59
CA ILE A 13 -3.87 -7.60 -11.74
C ILE A 13 -4.90 -6.68 -11.09
N VAL A 14 -6.16 -6.87 -11.42
CA VAL A 14 -7.28 -6.16 -10.80
C VAL A 14 -7.89 -7.04 -9.73
N VAL A 15 -7.95 -6.54 -8.50
CA VAL A 15 -8.62 -7.25 -7.40
C VAL A 15 -9.94 -6.55 -7.10
N ASP A 16 -11.05 -7.20 -7.45
CA ASP A 16 -12.41 -6.74 -7.13
C ASP A 16 -12.82 -7.24 -5.74
N ASP A 17 -12.88 -6.33 -4.77
CA ASP A 17 -13.28 -6.63 -3.40
C ASP A 17 -14.82 -6.61 -3.23
N HIS A 18 -15.50 -7.39 -4.09
CA HIS A 18 -16.96 -7.56 -4.08
C HIS A 18 -17.72 -6.25 -4.41
N SER A 19 -17.40 -5.67 -5.54
CA SER A 19 -18.12 -4.50 -6.07
C SER A 19 -19.59 -4.84 -6.41
N PRO A 20 -20.52 -3.88 -6.25
CA PRO A 20 -21.91 -4.07 -6.64
C PRO A 20 -22.04 -4.27 -8.17
N ALA A 21 -23.10 -4.96 -8.59
CA ALA A 21 -23.30 -5.38 -9.97
C ALA A 21 -23.08 -4.28 -11.05
N PRO A 22 -23.52 -3.02 -10.87
CA PRO A 22 -23.26 -1.98 -11.87
C PRO A 22 -21.77 -1.67 -12.07
N ALA A 23 -20.99 -1.61 -10.99
CA ALA A 23 -19.54 -1.35 -11.04
C ALA A 23 -18.79 -2.55 -11.63
N LEU A 24 -19.22 -3.77 -11.28
CA LEU A 24 -18.67 -4.99 -11.84
C LEU A 24 -18.88 -5.07 -13.37
N ALA A 25 -20.08 -4.76 -13.87
CA ALA A 25 -20.37 -4.76 -15.31
C ALA A 25 -19.46 -3.80 -16.09
N ILE A 26 -19.16 -2.62 -15.51
CA ILE A 26 -18.22 -1.66 -16.09
C ILE A 26 -16.80 -2.24 -16.13
N LEU A 27 -16.36 -2.87 -15.05
CA LEU A 27 -15.04 -3.51 -14.99
C LEU A 27 -14.94 -4.64 -16.03
N GLU A 28 -15.93 -5.53 -16.11
CA GLU A 28 -15.96 -6.62 -17.07
C GLU A 28 -15.99 -6.14 -18.52
N GLN A 29 -16.67 -5.03 -18.79
CA GLN A 29 -16.66 -4.41 -20.11
C GLN A 29 -15.25 -3.86 -20.41
N GLN A 30 -14.64 -3.10 -19.51
CA GLN A 30 -13.31 -2.55 -19.71
C GLN A 30 -12.26 -3.64 -19.94
N VAL A 31 -12.37 -4.77 -19.23
CA VAL A 31 -11.45 -5.92 -19.39
C VAL A 31 -11.66 -6.60 -20.74
N ARG A 32 -12.90 -6.72 -21.23
CA ARG A 32 -13.19 -7.29 -22.56
C ARG A 32 -12.70 -6.41 -23.72
N ASP A 33 -12.81 -5.10 -23.57
CA ASP A 33 -12.43 -4.14 -24.63
C ASP A 33 -10.90 -4.02 -24.79
N VAL A 34 -10.15 -4.50 -23.81
CA VAL A 34 -8.68 -4.43 -23.81
C VAL A 34 -8.09 -5.81 -24.04
N ARG A 35 -7.35 -5.97 -25.16
CA ARG A 35 -6.65 -7.22 -25.54
C ARG A 35 -5.30 -7.38 -24.82
N LEU A 36 -5.17 -6.97 -23.56
CA LEU A 36 -3.91 -7.01 -22.81
C LEU A 36 -4.01 -8.01 -21.65
N ASP A 37 -2.84 -8.42 -21.12
CA ASP A 37 -2.71 -9.34 -20.00
C ASP A 37 -3.28 -8.74 -18.71
N ILE A 38 -4.60 -8.85 -18.57
CA ILE A 38 -5.32 -8.47 -17.35
C ILE A 38 -5.78 -9.73 -16.64
N THR A 39 -5.34 -9.89 -15.41
CA THR A 39 -5.88 -10.90 -14.49
C THR A 39 -6.87 -10.24 -13.55
N VAL A 40 -8.09 -10.77 -13.46
CA VAL A 40 -9.12 -10.31 -12.51
C VAL A 40 -9.29 -11.34 -11.40
N ILE A 41 -9.11 -10.89 -10.16
CA ILE A 41 -9.38 -11.68 -8.95
C ILE A 41 -10.61 -11.08 -8.29
N ARG A 42 -11.62 -11.91 -7.98
CA ARG A 42 -12.83 -11.45 -7.32
C ARG A 42 -13.00 -12.10 -5.97
N HIS A 43 -13.16 -11.29 -4.93
CA HIS A 43 -13.54 -11.75 -3.61
C HIS A 43 -15.03 -12.09 -3.55
N THR A 44 -15.40 -13.16 -2.85
CA THR A 44 -16.80 -13.59 -2.66
C THR A 44 -17.59 -12.66 -1.73
N LYS A 45 -16.88 -11.84 -0.93
CA LYS A 45 -17.42 -10.82 -0.02
C LYS A 45 -16.43 -9.68 0.11
N ASN A 46 -16.89 -8.49 0.55
CA ASN A 46 -15.99 -7.38 0.84
C ASN A 46 -15.08 -7.70 2.04
N CYS A 47 -13.81 -7.91 1.74
CA CYS A 47 -12.76 -8.21 2.72
C CYS A 47 -11.97 -6.96 3.14
N GLY A 48 -12.00 -5.91 2.34
CA GLY A 48 -11.33 -4.63 2.56
C GLY A 48 -10.08 -4.43 1.70
N LYS A 49 -9.64 -3.16 1.60
CA LYS A 49 -8.49 -2.73 0.78
C LYS A 49 -7.24 -3.58 1.04
N GLY A 50 -6.85 -3.73 2.30
CA GLY A 50 -5.66 -4.49 2.68
C GLY A 50 -5.71 -5.94 2.23
N ALA A 51 -6.89 -6.60 2.32
CA ALA A 51 -7.08 -7.96 1.82
C ALA A 51 -6.96 -8.03 0.30
N ALA A 52 -7.50 -7.03 -0.43
CA ALA A 52 -7.37 -6.95 -1.87
C ALA A 52 -5.90 -6.79 -2.30
N VAL A 53 -5.16 -5.90 -1.64
CA VAL A 53 -3.71 -5.74 -1.89
C VAL A 53 -2.96 -7.04 -1.65
N GLN A 54 -3.16 -7.70 -0.52
CA GLN A 54 -2.51 -8.98 -0.19
C GLN A 54 -2.83 -10.06 -1.23
N SER A 55 -4.09 -10.14 -1.71
CA SER A 55 -4.48 -11.08 -2.78
C SER A 55 -3.76 -10.78 -4.09
N GLY A 56 -3.65 -9.51 -4.48
CA GLY A 56 -2.94 -9.08 -5.67
C GLY A 56 -1.44 -9.38 -5.61
N LEU A 57 -0.78 -9.05 -4.49
CA LEU A 57 0.64 -9.33 -4.28
C LEU A 57 0.94 -10.85 -4.33
N LYS A 58 0.08 -11.66 -3.70
CA LYS A 58 0.21 -13.12 -3.74
C LYS A 58 0.05 -13.67 -5.15
N ALA A 59 -0.94 -13.22 -5.89
CA ALA A 59 -1.15 -13.63 -7.28
C ALA A 59 0.01 -13.23 -8.18
N ALA A 60 0.55 -12.02 -8.01
CA ALA A 60 1.72 -11.56 -8.74
C ALA A 60 2.95 -12.45 -8.46
N LEU A 61 3.20 -12.81 -7.21
CA LEU A 61 4.28 -13.74 -6.87
C LEU A 61 4.07 -15.12 -7.49
N GLN A 62 2.84 -15.66 -7.45
CA GLN A 62 2.49 -16.95 -8.07
C GLN A 62 2.64 -16.94 -9.59
N ALA A 63 2.42 -15.80 -10.23
CA ALA A 63 2.65 -15.59 -11.65
C ALA A 63 4.14 -15.42 -12.02
N GLY A 64 5.05 -15.44 -11.03
CA GLY A 64 6.51 -15.38 -11.24
C GLY A 64 7.06 -13.96 -11.30
N TYR A 65 6.27 -12.93 -10.99
CA TYR A 65 6.79 -11.56 -10.92
C TYR A 65 7.65 -11.38 -9.68
N THR A 66 8.66 -10.52 -9.80
CA THR A 66 9.59 -10.19 -8.69
C THR A 66 9.07 -9.01 -7.86
N HIS A 67 8.41 -8.07 -8.53
CA HIS A 67 7.87 -6.85 -7.94
C HIS A 67 6.43 -6.60 -8.37
N ALA A 68 5.67 -5.87 -7.59
CA ALA A 68 4.36 -5.38 -7.97
C ALA A 68 4.16 -3.94 -7.51
N VAL A 69 3.56 -3.13 -8.38
CA VAL A 69 3.12 -1.76 -8.06
C VAL A 69 1.68 -1.82 -7.55
N GLN A 70 1.44 -1.34 -6.34
CA GLN A 70 0.10 -1.09 -5.85
C GLN A 70 -0.37 0.28 -6.35
N VAL A 71 -1.58 0.32 -6.91
CA VAL A 71 -2.27 1.55 -7.30
C VAL A 71 -3.70 1.50 -6.78
N ASP A 72 -4.11 2.51 -6.02
CA ASP A 72 -5.47 2.59 -5.51
C ASP A 72 -6.46 2.99 -6.62
N ALA A 73 -7.65 2.39 -6.62
CA ALA A 73 -8.64 2.55 -7.69
C ALA A 73 -9.44 3.87 -7.61
N ASP A 74 -9.08 4.78 -6.70
CA ASP A 74 -9.76 6.07 -6.48
C ASP A 74 -9.37 7.18 -7.46
N GLY A 75 -8.38 6.89 -8.33
CA GLY A 75 -7.90 7.82 -9.35
C GLY A 75 -7.06 8.98 -8.81
N GLN A 76 -6.63 8.93 -7.55
CA GLN A 76 -5.83 10.01 -6.95
C GLN A 76 -4.35 9.97 -7.37
N HIS A 77 -3.85 8.82 -7.82
CA HIS A 77 -2.45 8.67 -8.21
C HIS A 77 -2.19 9.08 -9.65
N ASN A 78 -1.15 9.88 -9.86
CA ASN A 78 -0.65 10.17 -11.20
C ASN A 78 0.09 8.94 -11.74
N LEU A 79 -0.49 8.27 -12.74
CA LEU A 79 0.10 7.07 -13.33
C LEU A 79 1.45 7.32 -14.04
N GLY A 80 1.75 8.56 -14.42
CA GLY A 80 3.07 8.93 -14.94
C GLY A 80 4.21 8.75 -13.92
N ASP A 81 3.90 8.68 -12.62
CA ASP A 81 4.91 8.41 -11.58
C ASP A 81 5.28 6.92 -11.45
N VAL A 82 4.54 5.99 -12.12
CA VAL A 82 4.83 4.55 -12.10
C VAL A 82 6.24 4.25 -12.59
N GLU A 83 6.65 4.86 -13.71
CA GLU A 83 7.99 4.67 -14.28
C GLU A 83 9.10 5.05 -13.28
N ARG A 84 8.93 6.16 -12.57
CA ARG A 84 9.90 6.62 -11.56
C ARG A 84 9.98 5.67 -10.36
N LEU A 85 8.83 5.14 -9.91
CA LEU A 85 8.79 4.15 -8.83
C LEU A 85 9.45 2.84 -9.27
N LEU A 86 9.25 2.40 -10.50
CA LEU A 86 9.87 1.19 -11.04
C LEU A 86 11.39 1.36 -11.22
N ALA A 87 11.85 2.51 -11.73
CA ALA A 87 13.28 2.80 -11.85
C ALA A 87 13.98 2.77 -10.48
N GLU A 88 13.34 3.31 -9.44
CA GLU A 88 13.88 3.23 -8.07
C GLU A 88 13.87 1.78 -7.55
N ALA A 89 12.86 0.97 -7.90
CA ALA A 89 12.81 -0.45 -7.52
C ALA A 89 13.89 -1.28 -8.24
N GLU A 90 14.23 -0.96 -9.48
CA GLU A 90 15.35 -1.58 -10.20
C GLU A 90 16.70 -1.27 -9.54
N ALA A 91 16.89 -0.02 -9.09
CA ALA A 91 18.11 0.39 -8.38
C ALA A 91 18.22 -0.23 -6.98
N TYR A 92 17.08 -0.49 -6.32
CA TYR A 92 17.01 -1.01 -4.96
C TYR A 92 16.04 -2.20 -4.86
N PRO A 93 16.36 -3.36 -5.44
CA PRO A 93 15.41 -4.46 -5.64
C PRO A 93 14.93 -5.14 -4.35
N ALA A 94 15.58 -4.91 -3.22
CA ALA A 94 15.15 -5.43 -1.92
C ALA A 94 14.36 -4.40 -1.08
N ALA A 95 14.19 -3.17 -1.57
CA ALA A 95 13.49 -2.11 -0.85
C ALA A 95 12.00 -2.06 -1.21
N ILE A 96 11.16 -1.59 -0.27
CA ILE A 96 9.83 -1.10 -0.62
C ILE A 96 9.98 0.34 -1.10
N ILE A 97 9.50 0.62 -2.32
CA ILE A 97 9.48 1.98 -2.84
C ILE A 97 8.11 2.57 -2.55
N CYS A 98 8.07 3.66 -1.82
CA CYS A 98 6.85 4.33 -1.39
C CYS A 98 6.69 5.67 -2.10
N GLY A 99 5.52 5.94 -2.63
CA GLY A 99 5.16 7.30 -3.05
C GLY A 99 5.06 8.21 -1.83
N GLU A 100 5.72 9.38 -1.89
CA GLU A 100 5.60 10.46 -0.92
C GLU A 100 4.73 11.57 -1.51
N PRO A 101 3.44 11.66 -1.12
CA PRO A 101 2.53 12.61 -1.73
C PRO A 101 2.97 14.05 -1.52
N GLN A 102 3.07 14.80 -2.61
CA GLN A 102 3.22 16.24 -2.54
C GLN A 102 1.83 16.85 -2.48
N PHE A 103 1.46 17.38 -1.31
CA PHE A 103 0.15 17.98 -1.09
C PHE A 103 0.15 19.42 -1.56
N ASP A 104 -0.83 19.76 -2.38
CA ASP A 104 -1.21 21.15 -2.58
C ASP A 104 -1.97 21.68 -1.33
N ARG A 105 -1.96 23.01 -1.13
CA ARG A 105 -2.58 23.69 0.05
C ARG A 105 -4.10 23.49 0.19
N SER A 106 -4.74 22.75 -0.71
CA SER A 106 -6.18 22.46 -0.72
C SER A 106 -6.62 21.28 0.15
N ALA A 107 -5.69 20.55 0.79
CA ALA A 107 -6.02 19.36 1.58
C ALA A 107 -6.80 19.71 2.87
N PRO A 108 -7.92 19.00 3.21
CA PRO A 108 -8.68 19.24 4.43
C PRO A 108 -7.83 19.04 5.69
N SER A 109 -7.77 20.03 6.57
CA SER A 109 -6.91 20.09 7.76
C SER A 109 -7.03 18.87 8.68
N LEU A 110 -8.24 18.33 8.89
CA LEU A 110 -8.46 17.18 9.78
C LEU A 110 -7.78 15.89 9.28
N ARG A 111 -7.80 15.63 7.97
CA ARG A 111 -7.10 14.48 7.37
C ARG A 111 -5.58 14.62 7.48
N TYR A 112 -5.11 15.84 7.37
CA TYR A 112 -3.71 16.19 7.54
C TYR A 112 -3.21 15.84 8.95
N TYR A 113 -3.91 16.27 10.01
CA TYR A 113 -3.53 15.96 11.40
C TYR A 113 -3.58 14.45 11.71
N ALA A 114 -4.61 13.74 11.27
CA ALA A 114 -4.71 12.30 11.48
C ALA A 114 -3.54 11.54 10.82
N ARG A 115 -3.08 11.99 9.65
CA ARG A 115 -1.91 11.43 8.95
C ARG A 115 -0.62 11.59 9.76
N TYR A 116 -0.40 12.76 10.37
CA TYR A 116 0.78 13.00 11.21
C TYR A 116 0.77 12.21 12.51
N ILE A 117 -0.39 11.97 13.13
CA ILE A 117 -0.51 11.11 14.30
C ILE A 117 -0.08 9.68 13.94
N THR A 118 -0.62 9.12 12.84
CA THR A 118 -0.23 7.80 12.36
C THR A 118 1.26 7.73 12.02
N LEU A 119 1.82 8.78 11.39
CA LEU A 119 3.23 8.85 11.08
C LEU A 119 4.11 8.86 12.34
N ALA A 120 3.78 9.69 13.33
CA ALA A 120 4.51 9.76 14.59
C ALA A 120 4.47 8.43 15.36
N LEU A 121 3.31 7.77 15.42
CA LEU A 121 3.17 6.45 16.00
C LEU A 121 4.02 5.42 15.23
N SER A 122 4.03 5.46 13.90
CA SER A 122 4.85 4.57 13.08
C SER A 122 6.35 4.74 13.33
N TRP A 123 6.82 5.95 13.63
CA TRP A 123 8.22 6.19 14.04
C TRP A 123 8.55 5.53 15.37
N VAL A 124 7.67 5.67 16.36
CA VAL A 124 7.84 5.02 17.67
C VAL A 124 7.83 3.50 17.49
N GLU A 125 6.87 2.97 16.76
CA GLU A 125 6.67 1.53 16.55
C GLU A 125 7.82 0.89 15.78
N SER A 126 8.37 1.59 14.79
CA SER A 126 9.50 1.10 13.99
C SER A 126 10.87 1.38 14.62
N LEU A 127 10.95 2.21 15.66
CA LEU A 127 12.19 2.80 16.22
C LEU A 127 13.02 3.48 15.11
N SER A 128 12.35 4.12 14.16
CA SER A 128 13.00 4.72 12.99
C SER A 128 12.18 5.87 12.43
N THR A 129 12.83 6.91 11.96
CA THR A 129 12.23 8.04 11.24
C THR A 129 12.25 7.85 9.71
N GLN A 130 12.60 6.65 9.21
CA GLN A 130 12.67 6.37 7.77
C GLN A 130 11.30 6.47 7.07
N ILE A 131 10.20 6.18 7.78
CA ILE A 131 8.85 6.31 7.24
C ILE A 131 8.54 7.79 7.11
N ARG A 132 8.36 8.28 5.86
CA ARG A 132 7.99 9.67 5.57
C ARG A 132 6.49 9.83 5.38
N ASP A 133 5.85 8.79 4.90
CA ASP A 133 4.41 8.68 4.76
C ASP A 133 3.94 7.24 4.98
N ALA A 134 2.96 7.06 5.88
CA ALA A 134 2.44 5.74 6.21
C ALA A 134 1.12 5.41 5.51
N MET A 135 0.44 6.41 4.92
CA MET A 135 -0.94 6.27 4.44
C MET A 135 -1.06 6.16 2.92
N CYS A 136 -0.02 6.52 2.17
CA CYS A 136 -0.02 6.42 0.72
C CYS A 136 0.07 4.95 0.29
N GLY A 137 -0.90 4.49 -0.51
CA GLY A 137 -0.93 3.14 -1.05
C GLY A 137 -0.16 2.97 -2.36
N PHE A 138 0.39 4.04 -2.92
CA PHE A 138 1.15 3.97 -4.17
C PHE A 138 2.58 3.50 -3.90
N ARG A 139 2.82 2.19 -4.07
CA ARG A 139 4.07 1.53 -3.65
C ARG A 139 4.49 0.43 -4.60
N VAL A 140 5.81 0.19 -4.68
CA VAL A 140 6.37 -1.01 -5.30
C VAL A 140 6.87 -1.94 -4.20
N TYR A 141 6.45 -3.20 -4.26
CA TYR A 141 6.80 -4.21 -3.27
C TYR A 141 7.71 -5.30 -3.87
N PRO A 142 8.84 -5.64 -3.22
CA PRO A 142 9.61 -6.83 -3.53
C PRO A 142 8.85 -8.07 -3.03
N LEU A 143 8.22 -8.81 -3.95
CA LEU A 143 7.21 -9.83 -3.62
C LEU A 143 7.76 -10.98 -2.78
N THR A 144 8.98 -11.40 -3.02
CA THR A 144 9.64 -12.50 -2.27
C THR A 144 9.86 -12.16 -0.80
N LEU A 145 9.94 -10.88 -0.43
CA LEU A 145 10.07 -10.41 0.94
C LEU A 145 8.71 -10.10 1.57
N ILE A 146 7.79 -9.52 0.81
CA ILE A 146 6.55 -8.96 1.33
C ILE A 146 5.45 -10.00 1.45
N VAL A 147 5.29 -10.91 0.49
CA VAL A 147 4.23 -11.93 0.56
C VAL A 147 4.40 -12.83 1.78
N PRO A 148 5.61 -13.40 2.07
CA PRO A 148 5.81 -14.17 3.31
C PRO A 148 5.66 -13.34 4.58
N LEU A 149 5.95 -12.03 4.55
CA LEU A 149 5.71 -11.14 5.69
C LEU A 149 4.21 -11.02 5.96
N CYS A 150 3.39 -10.79 4.93
CA CYS A 150 1.94 -10.69 5.04
C CYS A 150 1.32 -11.98 5.59
N GLU A 151 1.72 -13.14 5.06
CA GLU A 151 1.19 -14.44 5.48
C GLU A 151 1.51 -14.76 6.95
N LYS A 152 2.72 -14.44 7.42
CA LYS A 152 3.13 -14.73 8.80
C LYS A 152 2.60 -13.74 9.83
N ALA A 153 2.32 -12.51 9.44
CA ALA A 153 2.06 -11.42 10.38
C ALA A 153 0.57 -11.19 10.67
N HIS A 154 -0.37 -11.85 9.96
CA HIS A 154 -1.80 -11.61 10.07
C HIS A 154 -2.12 -10.10 9.99
N MET A 155 -1.76 -9.50 8.86
CA MET A 155 -1.91 -8.06 8.59
C MET A 155 -3.37 -7.61 8.68
N GLY A 156 -3.58 -6.33 8.93
CA GLY A 156 -4.86 -5.69 8.77
C GLY A 156 -5.43 -5.84 7.36
N ASN A 157 -6.74 -6.00 7.28
CA ASN A 157 -7.40 -6.26 5.99
C ASN A 157 -8.02 -5.00 5.36
N ARG A 158 -7.97 -3.86 6.04
CA ARG A 158 -8.62 -2.62 5.59
C ARG A 158 -7.62 -1.47 5.46
N MET A 159 -7.99 -0.27 5.93
CA MET A 159 -7.14 0.93 5.88
C MET A 159 -5.94 0.86 6.83
N ASP A 160 -5.99 -0.06 7.79
CA ASP A 160 -4.90 -0.37 8.71
C ASP A 160 -3.72 -1.11 8.06
N PHE A 161 -3.90 -1.70 6.87
CA PHE A 161 -2.84 -2.41 6.15
C PHE A 161 -1.66 -1.51 5.77
N ASP A 162 -1.93 -0.33 5.19
CA ASP A 162 -0.90 0.54 4.61
C ASP A 162 0.15 1.02 5.64
N PRO A 163 -0.20 1.48 6.85
CA PRO A 163 0.79 1.79 7.88
C PRO A 163 1.42 0.53 8.49
N GLU A 164 0.65 -0.54 8.71
CA GLU A 164 1.13 -1.76 9.35
C GLU A 164 2.26 -2.44 8.58
N ILE A 165 2.12 -2.53 7.25
CA ILE A 165 3.13 -3.19 6.41
C ILE A 165 4.48 -2.51 6.49
N LEU A 166 4.54 -1.17 6.56
CA LEU A 166 5.79 -0.42 6.64
C LEU A 166 6.50 -0.64 7.99
N VAL A 167 5.76 -0.59 9.09
CA VAL A 167 6.33 -0.84 10.43
C VAL A 167 6.89 -2.25 10.52
N ARG A 168 6.14 -3.24 10.03
CA ARG A 168 6.57 -4.65 10.06
C ARG A 168 7.73 -4.93 9.11
N ALA A 169 7.79 -4.24 7.96
CA ALA A 169 8.93 -4.29 7.05
C ALA A 169 10.19 -3.71 7.71
N ALA A 170 10.06 -2.57 8.37
CA ALA A 170 11.15 -1.98 9.14
C ALA A 170 11.66 -2.92 10.24
N TRP A 171 10.77 -3.62 10.95
CA TRP A 171 11.19 -4.66 11.92
C TRP A 171 11.96 -5.84 11.30
N ARG A 172 11.76 -6.09 10.00
CA ARG A 172 12.54 -7.11 9.26
C ARG A 172 13.83 -6.57 8.68
N GLY A 173 14.08 -5.25 8.81
CA GLY A 173 15.23 -4.59 8.23
C GLY A 173 15.10 -4.39 6.72
N ILE A 174 13.88 -4.48 6.18
CA ILE A 174 13.60 -4.15 4.77
C ILE A 174 13.72 -2.64 4.61
N GLU A 175 14.51 -2.21 3.66
CA GLU A 175 14.71 -0.79 3.36
C GLU A 175 13.42 -0.15 2.83
N LEU A 176 13.14 1.08 3.28
CA LEU A 176 12.02 1.89 2.80
C LEU A 176 12.57 3.12 2.09
N ARG A 177 12.21 3.29 0.83
CA ARG A 177 12.62 4.43 0.02
C ARG A 177 11.40 5.25 -0.40
N PHE A 178 11.53 6.55 -0.40
CA PHE A 178 10.41 7.46 -0.66
C PHE A 178 10.70 8.31 -1.90
N VAL A 179 9.77 8.26 -2.86
CA VAL A 179 9.84 9.00 -4.12
C VAL A 179 8.69 10.01 -4.13
N PRO A 180 8.94 11.31 -4.32
CA PRO A 180 7.87 12.29 -4.42
C PRO A 180 6.90 11.95 -5.55
N VAL A 181 5.59 11.91 -5.26
CA VAL A 181 4.53 11.64 -6.23
C VAL A 181 3.46 12.70 -6.18
N ASN A 182 2.87 13.00 -7.35
CA ASN A 182 1.78 13.94 -7.43
C ASN A 182 0.45 13.25 -7.10
N VAL A 183 -0.33 13.86 -6.22
CA VAL A 183 -1.68 13.41 -5.89
C VAL A 183 -2.68 14.39 -6.46
N VAL A 184 -3.61 13.87 -7.26
CA VAL A 184 -4.72 14.63 -7.81
C VAL A 184 -5.97 14.29 -7.00
N TYR A 185 -6.67 15.30 -6.49
CA TYR A 185 -7.97 15.10 -5.85
C TYR A 185 -9.07 15.33 -6.90
N PRO A 186 -9.75 14.27 -7.38
CA PRO A 186 -10.90 14.44 -8.27
C PRO A 186 -12.01 15.20 -7.52
N GLU A 187 -12.63 16.19 -8.15
CA GLU A 187 -13.72 16.98 -7.55
C GLU A 187 -14.89 16.09 -7.11
N ASP A 188 -15.14 14.97 -7.82
CA ASP A 188 -16.17 13.98 -7.52
C ASP A 188 -15.66 12.76 -6.74
N GLY A 189 -14.46 12.81 -6.18
CA GLY A 189 -13.80 11.69 -5.51
C GLY A 189 -14.59 11.23 -4.27
N ARG A 190 -15.19 10.04 -4.34
CA ARG A 190 -15.85 9.41 -3.18
C ARG A 190 -14.82 8.72 -2.32
N SER A 191 -14.62 9.25 -1.11
CA SER A 191 -13.80 8.57 -0.10
C SER A 191 -14.53 7.34 0.42
N HIS A 192 -13.91 6.16 0.29
CA HIS A 192 -14.41 4.92 0.88
C HIS A 192 -14.04 4.78 2.37
N PHE A 193 -13.38 5.77 2.95
CA PHE A 193 -13.00 5.81 4.36
C PHE A 193 -14.24 5.96 5.25
N ARG A 194 -14.52 4.94 6.06
CA ARG A 194 -15.59 4.95 7.09
C ARG A 194 -15.02 5.47 8.40
N TYR A 195 -15.21 6.76 8.65
CA TYR A 195 -14.51 7.52 9.70
C TYR A 195 -14.42 6.79 11.05
N LEU A 196 -15.54 6.35 11.63
CA LEU A 196 -15.52 5.70 12.94
C LEU A 196 -14.85 4.31 12.90
N ARG A 197 -15.24 3.48 11.95
CA ARG A 197 -14.75 2.11 11.84
C ARG A 197 -13.26 2.04 11.53
N ASP A 198 -12.80 2.83 10.57
CA ASP A 198 -11.42 2.77 10.11
C ASP A 198 -10.48 3.38 11.16
N ASN A 199 -10.91 4.44 11.90
CA ASN A 199 -10.13 4.95 13.01
C ASN A 199 -10.02 3.93 14.17
N ILE A 200 -11.07 3.16 14.48
CA ILE A 200 -11.00 2.08 15.48
C ILE A 200 -10.00 1.00 15.02
N LEU A 201 -10.05 0.59 13.76
CA LEU A 201 -9.12 -0.41 13.22
C LEU A 201 -7.67 0.08 13.23
N ILE A 202 -7.42 1.32 12.82
CA ILE A 202 -6.10 1.94 12.85
C ILE A 202 -5.59 2.04 14.30
N SER A 203 -6.43 2.48 15.25
CA SER A 203 -6.06 2.54 16.65
C SER A 203 -5.72 1.17 17.23
N TRP A 204 -6.51 0.14 16.89
CA TRP A 204 -6.23 -1.24 17.27
C TRP A 204 -4.94 -1.79 16.64
N MET A 205 -4.68 -1.44 15.39
CA MET A 205 -3.42 -1.76 14.71
C MET A 205 -2.23 -1.17 15.48
N HIS A 206 -2.27 0.12 15.82
CA HIS A 206 -1.21 0.76 16.61
C HIS A 206 -1.01 0.08 17.96
N ALA A 207 -2.09 -0.27 18.68
CA ALA A 207 -1.99 -1.01 19.93
C ALA A 207 -1.25 -2.36 19.75
N ARG A 208 -1.60 -3.12 18.71
CA ARG A 208 -0.92 -4.38 18.37
C ARG A 208 0.55 -4.18 18.00
N LEU A 209 0.87 -3.10 17.28
CA LEU A 209 2.24 -2.77 16.89
C LEU A 209 3.09 -2.37 18.10
N ILE A 210 2.54 -1.59 19.04
CA ILE A 210 3.23 -1.25 20.29
C ILE A 210 3.56 -2.52 21.10
N VAL A 211 2.58 -3.42 21.28
CA VAL A 211 2.84 -4.71 21.94
C VAL A 211 3.91 -5.51 21.16
N GLY A 212 3.79 -5.54 19.84
CA GLY A 212 4.77 -6.19 18.96
C GLY A 212 6.17 -5.59 19.05
N LEU A 213 6.30 -4.28 19.22
CA LEU A 213 7.53 -3.57 19.46
C LEU A 213 8.17 -4.01 20.80
N LEU A 214 7.39 -3.99 21.88
CA LEU A 214 7.88 -4.38 23.21
C LEU A 214 8.47 -5.81 23.21
N LEU A 215 7.81 -6.75 22.55
CA LEU A 215 8.29 -8.13 22.41
C LEU A 215 9.57 -8.26 21.57
N ARG A 216 9.82 -7.32 20.65
CA ARG A 216 10.97 -7.32 19.75
C ARG A 216 12.08 -6.36 20.17
N LEU A 217 11.85 -5.58 21.20
CA LEU A 217 12.75 -4.50 21.62
C LEU A 217 14.23 -4.95 21.74
N PRO A 218 14.55 -6.10 22.38
CA PRO A 218 15.95 -6.53 22.47
C PRO A 218 16.61 -6.72 21.10
N VAL A 219 15.88 -7.36 20.16
CA VAL A 219 16.39 -7.65 18.81
C VAL A 219 16.52 -6.36 17.98
N LEU A 220 15.59 -5.42 18.13
CA LEU A 220 15.61 -4.16 17.40
C LEU A 220 16.74 -3.26 17.88
N LEU A 221 16.98 -3.20 19.18
CA LEU A 221 18.09 -2.43 19.76
C LEU A 221 19.45 -2.97 19.31
N THR A 222 19.65 -4.29 19.27
CA THR A 222 20.91 -4.85 18.76
C THR A 222 21.16 -4.48 17.29
N ARG A 223 20.13 -4.41 16.45
CA ARG A 223 20.26 -3.97 15.06
C ARG A 223 20.60 -2.49 14.91
N ILE A 224 20.05 -1.64 15.77
CA ILE A 224 20.37 -0.20 15.77
C ILE A 224 21.84 0.00 16.13
N TRP A 225 22.35 -0.75 17.10
CA TRP A 225 23.76 -0.69 17.55
C TRP A 225 24.75 -1.26 16.52
N GLN A 226 24.30 -2.13 15.61
CA GLN A 226 25.14 -2.76 14.59
C GLN A 226 25.13 -1.99 13.25
N LYS A 227 24.30 -0.94 13.10
CA LYS A 227 24.39 -0.06 11.94
C LYS A 227 25.59 0.86 12.12
N PRO A 228 26.56 0.84 11.15
CA PRO A 228 27.72 1.72 11.17
C PRO A 228 27.34 3.20 11.07
#